data_797d9b97fd37171fb9e7b5d0af755751
#
_entry.id   797d9b97fd37171fb9e7b5d0af755751
#
_cell.length_a   1.000
_cell.length_b   1.000
_cell.length_c   1.000
_cell.angle_alpha   90.00
_cell.angle_beta   90.00
_cell.angle_gamma   90.00
#
_symmetry.space_group_name_H-M   'P 1'
#
loop_
_entity.id
_entity.type
_entity.pdbx_description
1 polymer ?
#
loop_
_entity_poly.entity_id
_entity_poly.type
_entity_poly.pdbx_seq_one_letter_code
_entity_poly.pdbx_strand_id
1 'polypeptide(L)'
;VRVAFDSRAKGDPRGIGRYVRCILEALRETAEPGSVITETQRPRRSDVFHSPWLDGAHLRCPCPSVITLHDLVNLKGRGEYLRTGVRFKLRYLAVQRADRVIVPTQVVANDAQQHLDIDSERITVIPEAADASMYPRGAEEIAAVRARYALPAEYLLWVGGMLHPERRKRVADLAQAPRRMPLVLVGPARPWAHELPDVTLTGQVSDDELAALYSGAHALVFPSDDEGFGLPSVEALACGTPVVACEAPALREVLGDRATFVEVGDMEGLLEAGARALRPAPPPPAWSWADAARATWRVYAAAIAQSHPVSTRRAPRLPRGAF
;
A
#
# COMPACT_ATOMS: atom_id res chain seq x y z
N VAL A 1 24.68 12.30 -4.47
CA VAL A 1 23.75 11.70 -5.45
C VAL A 1 22.59 12.66 -5.70
N ARG A 2 22.26 12.90 -6.98
CA ARG A 2 21.12 13.76 -7.39
C ARG A 2 19.97 12.85 -7.81
N VAL A 3 18.92 12.85 -7.02
CA VAL A 3 17.71 12.03 -7.25
C VAL A 3 16.61 12.93 -7.83
N ALA A 4 16.05 12.55 -8.96
CA ALA A 4 14.75 13.06 -9.41
C ALA A 4 13.66 12.13 -8.87
N PHE A 5 12.76 12.65 -8.07
CA PHE A 5 11.70 11.89 -7.42
C PHE A 5 10.33 12.37 -7.88
N ASP A 6 9.50 11.45 -8.38
CA ASP A 6 8.14 11.78 -8.83
C ASP A 6 7.16 11.84 -7.66
N SER A 7 6.95 13.01 -7.10
CA SER A 7 6.08 13.21 -5.93
C SER A 7 4.61 13.50 -6.27
N ARG A 8 4.17 13.37 -7.52
CA ARG A 8 2.80 13.74 -7.93
C ARG A 8 1.70 12.99 -7.17
N ALA A 9 1.96 11.76 -6.73
CA ALA A 9 1.03 11.00 -5.93
C ALA A 9 0.97 11.43 -4.44
N LYS A 10 1.80 12.39 -4.00
CA LYS A 10 1.85 12.86 -2.60
C LYS A 10 0.49 13.35 -2.07
N GLY A 11 -0.33 13.93 -2.94
CA GLY A 11 -1.69 14.40 -2.59
C GLY A 11 -2.79 13.34 -2.73
N ASP A 12 -2.47 12.10 -3.10
CA ASP A 12 -3.47 11.03 -3.19
C ASP A 12 -3.95 10.66 -1.77
N PRO A 13 -5.27 10.63 -1.50
CA PRO A 13 -5.79 10.31 -0.17
C PRO A 13 -5.68 8.82 0.20
N ARG A 14 -5.24 7.96 -0.71
CA ARG A 14 -5.09 6.52 -0.52
C ARG A 14 -3.69 6.16 -0.01
N GLY A 15 -3.45 4.87 0.26
CA GLY A 15 -2.16 4.35 0.71
C GLY A 15 -0.95 4.78 -0.14
N ILE A 16 -1.14 4.95 -1.47
CA ILE A 16 -0.08 5.42 -2.36
C ILE A 16 0.42 6.82 -1.98
N GLY A 17 -0.47 7.74 -1.63
CA GLY A 17 -0.06 9.08 -1.19
C GLY A 17 0.67 9.04 0.14
N ARG A 18 0.24 8.18 1.06
CA ARG A 18 0.95 7.94 2.33
C ARG A 18 2.35 7.41 2.07
N TYR A 19 2.48 6.35 1.27
CA TYR A 19 3.80 5.83 0.89
C TYR A 19 4.72 6.92 0.36
N VAL A 20 4.23 7.72 -0.61
CA VAL A 20 5.03 8.78 -1.25
C VAL A 20 5.48 9.84 -0.25
N ARG A 21 4.62 10.24 0.70
CA ARG A 21 4.99 11.21 1.75
C ARG A 21 6.04 10.63 2.67
N CYS A 22 5.77 9.46 3.24
CA CYS A 22 6.66 8.84 4.24
C CYS A 22 8.03 8.50 3.67
N ILE A 23 8.09 7.88 2.47
CA ILE A 23 9.39 7.52 1.89
C ILE A 23 10.19 8.76 1.45
N LEU A 24 9.53 9.81 0.94
CA LEU A 24 10.22 11.03 0.53
C LEU A 24 10.82 11.77 1.74
N GLU A 25 10.10 11.85 2.83
CA GLU A 25 10.56 12.44 4.09
C GLU A 25 11.74 11.64 4.65
N ALA A 26 11.59 10.34 4.80
CA ALA A 26 12.65 9.46 5.29
C ALA A 26 13.90 9.43 4.38
N LEU A 27 13.73 9.54 3.06
CA LEU A 27 14.86 9.68 2.13
C LEU A 27 15.62 10.99 2.37
N ARG A 28 14.94 12.09 2.70
CA ARG A 28 15.59 13.37 3.03
C ARG A 28 16.34 13.31 4.35
N GLU A 29 15.74 12.69 5.36
CA GLU A 29 16.35 12.52 6.69
C GLU A 29 17.58 11.60 6.68
N THR A 30 17.56 10.57 5.81
CA THR A 30 18.64 9.58 5.72
C THR A 30 19.65 9.88 4.60
N ALA A 31 19.52 11.03 3.93
CA ALA A 31 20.40 11.42 2.83
C ALA A 31 21.84 11.64 3.30
N GLU A 32 22.82 11.09 2.60
CA GLU A 32 24.22 11.41 2.84
C GLU A 32 24.52 12.88 2.47
N PRO A 33 25.50 13.52 3.15
CA PRO A 33 25.92 14.88 2.84
C PRO A 33 26.22 15.07 1.35
N GLY A 34 25.66 16.11 0.75
CA GLY A 34 25.82 16.41 -0.68
C GLY A 34 24.83 15.68 -1.61
N SER A 35 23.96 14.81 -1.07
CA SER A 35 22.85 14.27 -1.85
C SER A 35 21.71 15.27 -1.95
N VAL A 36 21.06 15.31 -3.13
CA VAL A 36 19.96 16.23 -3.42
C VAL A 36 18.78 15.48 -4.01
N ILE A 37 17.60 15.65 -3.40
CA ILE A 37 16.33 15.09 -3.92
C ILE A 37 15.51 16.24 -4.50
N THR A 38 15.24 16.17 -5.80
CA THR A 38 14.39 17.13 -6.51
C THR A 38 13.05 16.49 -6.82
N GLU A 39 11.96 17.08 -6.34
CA GLU A 39 10.60 16.64 -6.68
C GLU A 39 10.29 17.05 -8.12
N THR A 40 10.34 16.10 -9.03
CA THR A 40 10.11 16.31 -10.45
C THR A 40 9.76 15.04 -11.20
N GLN A 41 8.92 15.17 -12.22
CA GLN A 41 8.67 14.10 -13.20
C GLN A 41 9.67 14.14 -14.38
N ARG A 42 10.57 15.15 -14.44
CA ARG A 42 11.52 15.36 -15.55
C ARG A 42 12.95 15.12 -15.06
N PRO A 43 13.50 13.91 -15.21
CA PRO A 43 14.80 13.52 -14.65
C PRO A 43 15.99 14.09 -15.46
N ARG A 44 15.99 15.38 -15.73
CA ARG A 44 17.11 16.04 -16.43
C ARG A 44 18.22 16.37 -15.43
N ARG A 45 19.46 16.02 -15.76
CA ARG A 45 20.66 16.29 -14.93
C ARG A 45 20.60 15.60 -13.55
N SER A 46 19.90 14.48 -13.45
CA SER A 46 19.86 13.64 -12.25
C SER A 46 20.69 12.39 -12.47
N ASP A 47 21.22 11.84 -11.38
CA ASP A 47 22.02 10.62 -11.40
C ASP A 47 21.11 9.39 -11.42
N VAL A 48 19.88 9.51 -10.84
CA VAL A 48 18.84 8.50 -10.83
C VAL A 48 17.45 9.14 -10.82
N PHE A 49 16.48 8.47 -11.41
CA PHE A 49 15.06 8.80 -11.34
C PHE A 49 14.30 7.74 -10.54
N HIS A 50 13.52 8.17 -9.56
CA HIS A 50 12.62 7.27 -8.84
C HIS A 50 11.16 7.65 -9.09
N SER A 51 10.39 6.69 -9.61
CA SER A 51 8.93 6.74 -9.60
C SER A 51 8.40 5.84 -8.49
N PRO A 52 7.85 6.40 -7.39
CA PRO A 52 7.31 5.63 -6.27
C PRO A 52 5.91 5.07 -6.56
N TRP A 53 5.48 5.07 -7.82
CA TRP A 53 4.17 4.59 -8.26
C TRP A 53 4.17 4.26 -9.76
N LEU A 54 3.25 3.38 -10.16
CA LEU A 54 3.19 2.88 -11.54
C LEU A 54 2.92 3.99 -12.57
N ASP A 55 2.08 4.97 -12.23
CA ASP A 55 1.65 6.03 -13.13
C ASP A 55 2.75 7.04 -13.49
N GLY A 56 3.84 7.08 -12.72
CA GLY A 56 5.01 7.89 -12.97
C GLY A 56 6.11 7.20 -13.79
N ALA A 57 5.94 5.92 -14.10
CA ALA A 57 6.94 5.15 -14.82
C ALA A 57 7.18 5.69 -16.25
N HIS A 58 8.44 5.86 -16.62
CA HIS A 58 8.87 6.31 -17.94
C HIS A 58 9.35 5.15 -18.81
N LEU A 59 8.86 5.06 -20.05
CA LEU A 59 9.37 4.10 -21.04
C LEU A 59 10.83 4.34 -21.46
N ARG A 60 11.26 5.60 -21.40
CA ARG A 60 12.64 6.04 -21.67
C ARG A 60 13.02 7.07 -20.62
N CYS A 61 14.08 6.81 -19.92
CA CYS A 61 14.64 7.71 -18.92
C CYS A 61 16.08 8.07 -19.33
N PRO A 62 16.50 9.36 -19.23
CA PRO A 62 17.86 9.77 -19.58
C PRO A 62 18.91 9.38 -18.53
N CYS A 63 18.50 8.88 -17.40
CA CYS A 63 19.32 8.34 -16.30
C CYS A 63 18.75 7.01 -15.83
N PRO A 64 19.48 6.24 -14.99
CA PRO A 64 18.95 5.04 -14.35
C PRO A 64 17.61 5.29 -13.68
N SER A 65 16.70 4.34 -13.83
CA SER A 65 15.33 4.44 -13.31
C SER A 65 15.04 3.38 -12.26
N VAL A 66 14.44 3.81 -11.16
CA VAL A 66 13.92 2.97 -10.09
C VAL A 66 12.40 3.16 -10.05
N ILE A 67 11.65 2.07 -9.96
CA ILE A 67 10.19 2.12 -9.88
C ILE A 67 9.75 1.33 -8.66
N THR A 68 8.90 1.91 -7.80
CA THR A 68 8.20 1.13 -6.79
C THR A 68 6.90 0.59 -7.38
N LEU A 69 6.74 -0.72 -7.31
CA LEU A 69 5.58 -1.48 -7.78
C LEU A 69 4.86 -2.05 -6.56
N HIS A 70 3.71 -1.46 -6.21
CA HIS A 70 2.98 -1.80 -4.99
C HIS A 70 2.17 -3.09 -5.13
N ASP A 71 1.53 -3.30 -6.26
CA ASP A 71 0.75 -4.50 -6.58
C ASP A 71 0.68 -4.75 -8.09
N LEU A 72 0.16 -5.90 -8.45
CA LEU A 72 -0.07 -6.35 -9.82
C LEU A 72 -1.50 -6.86 -10.04
N VAL A 73 -2.43 -6.40 -9.21
CA VAL A 73 -3.83 -6.87 -9.22
C VAL A 73 -4.45 -6.83 -10.61
N ASN A 74 -4.20 -5.76 -11.36
CA ASN A 74 -4.72 -5.58 -12.73
C ASN A 74 -4.16 -6.59 -13.76
N LEU A 75 -3.15 -7.38 -13.41
CA LEU A 75 -2.57 -8.40 -14.31
C LEU A 75 -3.00 -9.83 -13.96
N LYS A 76 -3.48 -10.07 -12.74
CA LYS A 76 -3.83 -11.42 -12.26
C LYS A 76 -5.12 -11.96 -12.89
N GLY A 77 -6.03 -11.09 -13.34
CA GLY A 77 -7.29 -11.46 -13.96
C GLY A 77 -7.24 -11.39 -15.50
N ARG A 78 -7.45 -12.52 -16.23
CA ARG A 78 -7.51 -12.51 -17.72
C ARG A 78 -8.51 -11.48 -18.28
N GLY A 79 -9.65 -11.28 -17.60
CA GLY A 79 -10.67 -10.30 -18.00
C GLY A 79 -10.28 -8.86 -17.69
N GLU A 80 -9.50 -8.63 -16.64
CA GLU A 80 -9.05 -7.31 -16.24
C GLU A 80 -7.91 -6.82 -17.13
N TYR A 81 -6.96 -7.67 -17.47
CA TYR A 81 -5.89 -7.34 -18.41
C TYR A 81 -6.42 -6.91 -19.80
N LEU A 82 -7.46 -7.56 -20.32
CA LEU A 82 -8.07 -7.19 -21.60
C LEU A 82 -8.80 -5.84 -21.53
N ARG A 83 -9.38 -5.51 -20.37
CA ARG A 83 -10.02 -4.20 -20.09
C ARG A 83 -9.00 -3.11 -19.76
N THR A 84 -7.78 -3.49 -19.42
CA THR A 84 -6.70 -2.56 -19.12
C THR A 84 -6.32 -1.80 -20.39
N GLY A 85 -6.57 -0.51 -20.42
CA GLY A 85 -6.30 0.32 -21.60
C GLY A 85 -4.81 0.36 -21.99
N VAL A 86 -4.51 0.76 -23.23
CA VAL A 86 -3.15 0.88 -23.79
C VAL A 86 -2.20 1.62 -22.84
N ARG A 87 -2.71 2.62 -22.10
CA ARG A 87 -1.95 3.40 -21.13
C ARG A 87 -1.33 2.54 -20.01
N PHE A 88 -2.07 1.59 -19.46
CA PHE A 88 -1.55 0.67 -18.42
C PHE A 88 -0.53 -0.32 -19.00
N LYS A 89 -0.76 -0.83 -20.21
CA LYS A 89 0.20 -1.71 -20.89
C LYS A 89 1.55 -1.02 -21.09
N LEU A 90 1.53 0.26 -21.48
CA LEU A 90 2.75 1.06 -21.63
C LEU A 90 3.49 1.28 -20.30
N ARG A 91 2.78 1.34 -19.17
CA ARG A 91 3.41 1.49 -17.84
C ARG A 91 4.06 0.20 -17.37
N TYR A 92 3.42 -0.95 -17.57
CA TYR A 92 4.06 -2.23 -17.29
C TYR A 92 5.30 -2.44 -18.17
N LEU A 93 5.28 -2.01 -19.43
CA LEU A 93 6.48 -1.97 -20.27
C LEU A 93 7.56 -1.04 -19.71
N ALA A 94 7.18 0.06 -19.07
CA ALA A 94 8.13 0.94 -18.41
C ALA A 94 8.76 0.28 -17.19
N VAL A 95 7.97 -0.45 -16.38
CA VAL A 95 8.48 -1.25 -15.25
C VAL A 95 9.46 -2.33 -15.73
N GLN A 96 9.12 -3.06 -16.80
CA GLN A 96 10.02 -4.06 -17.40
C GLN A 96 11.37 -3.47 -17.85
N ARG A 97 11.39 -2.18 -18.21
CA ARG A 97 12.60 -1.47 -18.65
C ARG A 97 13.37 -0.75 -17.55
N ALA A 98 12.78 -0.61 -16.37
CA ALA A 98 13.42 0.03 -15.24
C ALA A 98 14.72 -0.68 -14.86
N ASP A 99 15.71 0.07 -14.41
CA ASP A 99 17.01 -0.49 -13.98
C ASP A 99 16.85 -1.28 -12.70
N ARG A 100 15.99 -0.83 -11.79
CA ARG A 100 15.62 -1.50 -10.55
C ARG A 100 14.11 -1.36 -10.27
N VAL A 101 13.57 -2.36 -9.62
CA VAL A 101 12.18 -2.38 -9.16
C VAL A 101 12.18 -2.65 -7.65
N ILE A 102 11.51 -1.77 -6.90
CA ILE A 102 11.24 -1.96 -5.48
C ILE A 102 9.83 -2.52 -5.36
N VAL A 103 9.66 -3.50 -4.49
CA VAL A 103 8.36 -4.09 -4.17
C VAL A 103 8.20 -4.23 -2.66
N PRO A 104 6.98 -4.17 -2.10
CA PRO A 104 6.80 -4.17 -0.65
C PRO A 104 6.88 -5.55 0.00
N THR A 105 6.64 -6.63 -0.77
CA THR A 105 6.60 -8.01 -0.28
C THR A 105 7.24 -8.98 -1.25
N GLN A 106 7.62 -10.16 -0.76
CA GLN A 106 8.09 -11.26 -1.61
C GLN A 106 6.98 -11.78 -2.54
N VAL A 107 5.72 -11.71 -2.08
CA VAL A 107 4.56 -12.04 -2.93
C VAL A 107 4.53 -11.16 -4.17
N VAL A 108 4.67 -9.84 -4.02
CA VAL A 108 4.71 -8.91 -5.17
C VAL A 108 5.97 -9.12 -6.02
N ALA A 109 7.11 -9.51 -5.41
CA ALA A 109 8.33 -9.85 -6.15
C ALA A 109 8.10 -11.07 -7.07
N ASN A 110 7.47 -12.12 -6.54
CA ASN A 110 7.12 -13.32 -7.30
C ASN A 110 6.14 -13.00 -8.44
N ASP A 111 5.13 -12.18 -8.16
CA ASP A 111 4.18 -11.71 -9.18
C ASP A 111 4.87 -10.90 -10.28
N ALA A 112 5.82 -10.04 -9.93
CA ALA A 112 6.58 -9.24 -10.89
C ALA A 112 7.46 -10.12 -11.81
N GLN A 113 8.09 -11.16 -11.25
CA GLN A 113 8.84 -12.15 -12.03
C GLN A 113 7.91 -12.95 -12.97
N GLN A 114 6.80 -13.43 -12.43
CA GLN A 114 5.88 -14.31 -13.16
C GLN A 114 5.11 -13.57 -14.28
N HIS A 115 4.60 -12.37 -14.01
CA HIS A 115 3.71 -11.65 -14.92
C HIS A 115 4.42 -10.60 -15.78
N LEU A 116 5.54 -10.04 -15.30
CA LEU A 116 6.29 -9.02 -16.03
C LEU A 116 7.65 -9.51 -16.56
N ASP A 117 8.03 -10.75 -16.29
CA ASP A 117 9.33 -11.34 -16.74
C ASP A 117 10.53 -10.46 -16.30
N ILE A 118 10.48 -9.92 -15.07
CA ILE A 118 11.54 -9.10 -14.49
C ILE A 118 12.53 -10.03 -13.80
N ASP A 119 13.82 -9.91 -14.12
CA ASP A 119 14.88 -10.68 -13.48
C ASP A 119 14.91 -10.38 -11.97
N SER A 120 15.05 -11.43 -11.14
CA SER A 120 15.07 -11.31 -9.68
C SER A 120 16.17 -10.37 -9.16
N GLU A 121 17.32 -10.30 -9.83
CA GLU A 121 18.45 -9.41 -9.50
C GLU A 121 18.10 -7.92 -9.62
N ARG A 122 17.04 -7.59 -10.36
CA ARG A 122 16.54 -6.23 -10.53
C ARG A 122 15.45 -5.86 -9.52
N ILE A 123 14.93 -6.84 -8.78
CA ILE A 123 13.88 -6.66 -7.80
C ILE A 123 14.49 -6.56 -6.40
N THR A 124 14.06 -5.60 -5.62
CA THR A 124 14.43 -5.48 -4.21
C THR A 124 13.15 -5.38 -3.38
N VAL A 125 12.99 -6.29 -2.42
CA VAL A 125 11.89 -6.24 -1.47
C VAL A 125 12.26 -5.25 -0.37
N ILE A 126 11.44 -4.21 -0.21
CA ILE A 126 11.57 -3.20 0.84
C ILE A 126 10.20 -3.03 1.49
N PRO A 127 9.99 -3.56 2.71
CA PRO A 127 8.73 -3.42 3.41
C PRO A 127 8.37 -1.95 3.67
N GLU A 128 7.08 -1.67 3.68
CA GLU A 128 6.53 -0.41 4.17
C GLU A 128 6.43 -0.44 5.70
N ALA A 129 6.10 0.69 6.33
CA ALA A 129 5.95 0.77 7.78
C ALA A 129 4.73 1.62 8.14
N ALA A 130 4.28 1.54 9.39
CA ALA A 130 3.32 2.52 9.90
C ALA A 130 3.95 3.92 9.92
N ASP A 131 3.14 4.94 9.65
CA ASP A 131 3.55 6.34 9.81
C ASP A 131 3.83 6.64 11.28
N ALA A 132 4.77 7.55 11.56
CA ALA A 132 5.12 7.95 12.93
C ALA A 132 3.95 8.55 13.71
N SER A 133 2.92 9.07 13.01
CA SER A 133 1.68 9.56 13.62
C SER A 133 0.76 8.43 14.11
N MET A 134 1.01 7.18 13.71
CA MET A 134 0.20 6.01 14.10
C MET A 134 0.75 5.44 15.42
N TYR A 135 0.14 5.84 16.53
CA TYR A 135 0.41 5.36 17.89
C TYR A 135 -0.90 5.37 18.71
N PRO A 136 -0.97 4.63 19.83
CA PRO A 136 -2.18 4.56 20.64
C PRO A 136 -2.56 5.94 21.19
N ARG A 137 -3.80 6.35 20.95
CA ARG A 137 -4.35 7.64 21.42
C ARG A 137 -5.08 7.52 22.75
N GLY A 138 -5.12 8.62 23.49
CA GLY A 138 -5.77 8.71 24.78
C GLY A 138 -7.30 8.74 24.70
N ALA A 139 -7.95 8.55 25.86
CA ALA A 139 -9.42 8.49 25.94
C ALA A 139 -10.11 9.76 25.44
N GLU A 140 -9.50 10.94 25.64
CA GLU A 140 -10.06 12.22 25.17
C GLU A 140 -10.08 12.33 23.66
N GLU A 141 -9.00 11.94 22.97
CA GLU A 141 -8.92 11.94 21.51
C GLU A 141 -9.89 10.93 20.90
N ILE A 142 -10.00 9.75 21.51
CA ILE A 142 -10.97 8.71 21.12
C ILE A 142 -12.41 9.23 21.30
N ALA A 143 -12.70 9.88 22.43
CA ALA A 143 -14.02 10.45 22.68
C ALA A 143 -14.36 11.57 21.68
N ALA A 144 -13.38 12.41 21.34
CA ALA A 144 -13.56 13.50 20.38
C ALA A 144 -13.93 12.96 18.97
N VAL A 145 -13.23 11.94 18.45
CA VAL A 145 -13.57 11.37 17.14
C VAL A 145 -14.89 10.61 17.18
N ARG A 146 -15.23 9.93 18.28
CA ARG A 146 -16.54 9.30 18.47
C ARG A 146 -17.67 10.32 18.40
N ALA A 147 -17.53 11.43 19.11
CA ALA A 147 -18.52 12.50 19.09
C ALA A 147 -18.63 13.14 17.71
N ARG A 148 -17.50 13.43 17.06
CA ARG A 148 -17.47 14.08 15.74
C ARG A 148 -18.17 13.27 14.66
N TYR A 149 -17.97 11.93 14.65
CA TYR A 149 -18.51 11.05 13.62
C TYR A 149 -19.74 10.27 14.09
N ALA A 150 -20.30 10.60 15.27
CA ALA A 150 -21.43 9.90 15.89
C ALA A 150 -21.23 8.38 15.98
N LEU A 151 -20.02 7.96 16.40
CA LEU A 151 -19.66 6.54 16.44
C LEU A 151 -20.17 5.88 17.73
N PRO A 152 -20.54 4.59 17.66
CA PRO A 152 -20.89 3.79 18.84
C PRO A 152 -19.67 3.58 19.77
N ALA A 153 -19.93 3.14 20.99
CA ALA A 153 -18.87 2.86 21.98
C ALA A 153 -17.91 1.76 21.52
N GLU A 154 -18.44 0.73 20.87
CA GLU A 154 -17.69 -0.39 20.28
C GLU A 154 -18.03 -0.51 18.80
N TYR A 155 -17.03 -0.70 17.96
CA TYR A 155 -17.19 -0.85 16.53
C TYR A 155 -16.04 -1.63 15.90
N LEU A 156 -16.34 -2.32 14.83
CA LEU A 156 -15.35 -2.83 13.88
C LEU A 156 -14.98 -1.75 12.90
N LEU A 157 -13.72 -1.70 12.49
CA LEU A 157 -13.19 -0.68 11.62
C LEU A 157 -12.70 -1.29 10.30
N TRP A 158 -13.02 -0.64 9.20
CA TRP A 158 -12.35 -0.85 7.91
C TRP A 158 -11.79 0.48 7.41
N VAL A 159 -10.59 0.46 6.83
CA VAL A 159 -9.91 1.68 6.33
C VAL A 159 -9.48 1.49 4.89
N GLY A 160 -9.88 2.41 4.02
CA GLY A 160 -9.48 2.37 2.62
C GLY A 160 -10.28 3.32 1.72
N GLY A 161 -9.81 3.50 0.48
CA GLY A 161 -10.54 4.31 -0.50
C GLY A 161 -11.74 3.56 -1.08
N MET A 162 -12.89 4.21 -1.12
CA MET A 162 -14.15 3.75 -1.72
C MET A 162 -14.49 4.57 -2.97
N LEU A 163 -13.47 4.85 -3.81
CA LEU A 163 -13.65 5.63 -5.04
C LEU A 163 -14.34 4.82 -6.15
N HIS A 164 -14.13 3.51 -6.15
CA HIS A 164 -14.75 2.54 -7.04
C HIS A 164 -15.05 1.26 -6.25
N PRO A 165 -16.06 0.47 -6.63
CA PRO A 165 -16.34 -0.83 -6.01
C PRO A 165 -15.26 -1.85 -6.44
N GLU A 166 -14.10 -1.80 -5.77
CA GLU A 166 -13.00 -2.74 -6.02
C GLU A 166 -13.36 -4.14 -5.48
N ARG A 167 -13.55 -5.10 -6.38
CA ARG A 167 -13.94 -6.48 -6.01
C ARG A 167 -12.98 -7.11 -5.02
N ARG A 168 -11.67 -6.89 -5.19
CA ARG A 168 -10.64 -7.45 -4.31
C ARG A 168 -10.73 -6.97 -2.86
N LYS A 169 -11.24 -5.75 -2.62
CA LYS A 169 -11.40 -5.19 -1.27
C LYS A 169 -12.65 -5.67 -0.56
N ARG A 170 -13.59 -6.26 -1.29
CA ARG A 170 -14.82 -6.89 -0.79
C ARG A 170 -15.62 -6.07 0.23
N VAL A 171 -15.54 -4.75 0.16
CA VAL A 171 -16.20 -3.84 1.11
C VAL A 171 -17.73 -3.99 1.04
N ALA A 172 -18.28 -4.18 -0.16
CA ALA A 172 -19.71 -4.39 -0.33
C ALA A 172 -20.16 -5.73 0.28
N ASP A 173 -19.38 -6.80 0.11
CA ASP A 173 -19.65 -8.10 0.70
C ASP A 173 -19.59 -8.02 2.23
N LEU A 174 -18.56 -7.31 2.76
CA LEU A 174 -18.41 -7.06 4.19
C LEU A 174 -19.61 -6.31 4.78
N ALA A 175 -20.07 -5.25 4.10
CA ALA A 175 -21.20 -4.44 4.56
C ALA A 175 -22.53 -5.21 4.55
N GLN A 176 -22.70 -6.17 3.64
CA GLN A 176 -23.91 -6.99 3.53
C GLN A 176 -23.93 -8.18 4.48
N ALA A 177 -22.77 -8.60 5.01
CA ALA A 177 -22.69 -9.76 5.88
C ALA A 177 -23.37 -9.51 7.25
N PRO A 178 -24.02 -10.54 7.84
CA PRO A 178 -24.59 -10.44 9.19
C PRO A 178 -23.51 -10.10 10.21
N ARG A 179 -23.83 -9.20 11.13
CA ARG A 179 -22.88 -8.80 12.18
C ARG A 179 -23.58 -8.37 13.47
N ARG A 180 -22.90 -8.55 14.58
CA ARG A 180 -23.38 -8.16 15.92
C ARG A 180 -22.83 -6.81 16.37
N MET A 181 -21.73 -6.38 15.77
CA MET A 181 -21.04 -5.13 16.12
C MET A 181 -21.14 -4.14 14.98
N PRO A 182 -21.37 -2.85 15.25
CA PRO A 182 -21.39 -1.81 14.23
C PRO A 182 -20.11 -1.77 13.40
N LEU A 183 -20.24 -1.46 12.11
CA LEU A 183 -19.13 -1.36 11.16
C LEU A 183 -18.93 0.09 10.75
N VAL A 184 -17.70 0.59 10.95
CA VAL A 184 -17.26 1.92 10.56
C VAL A 184 -16.30 1.82 9.37
N LEU A 185 -16.59 2.54 8.31
CA LEU A 185 -15.76 2.60 7.10
C LEU A 185 -15.11 3.97 7.00
N VAL A 186 -13.79 4.01 6.95
CA VAL A 186 -12.98 5.24 6.92
C VAL A 186 -12.30 5.38 5.57
N GLY A 187 -12.41 6.55 4.98
CA GLY A 187 -11.71 6.93 3.76
C GLY A 187 -12.59 7.65 2.73
N PRO A 188 -11.98 8.16 1.65
CA PRO A 188 -12.72 8.87 0.62
C PRO A 188 -13.75 7.96 -0.04
N ALA A 189 -15.00 8.41 -0.09
CA ALA A 189 -16.15 7.65 -0.58
C ALA A 189 -16.78 8.32 -1.80
N ARG A 190 -17.37 7.52 -2.69
CA ARG A 190 -18.23 7.94 -3.81
C ARG A 190 -19.69 7.51 -3.53
N PRO A 191 -20.68 7.98 -4.27
CA PRO A 191 -22.10 7.72 -4.01
C PRO A 191 -22.46 6.27 -3.74
N TRP A 192 -21.86 5.32 -4.44
CA TRP A 192 -22.12 3.88 -4.25
C TRP A 192 -21.85 3.39 -2.81
N ALA A 193 -20.88 4.00 -2.11
CA ALA A 193 -20.55 3.61 -0.75
C ALA A 193 -21.61 4.08 0.26
N HIS A 194 -22.35 5.14 -0.05
CA HIS A 194 -23.47 5.63 0.75
C HIS A 194 -24.72 4.75 0.64
N GLU A 195 -24.73 3.81 -0.32
CA GLU A 195 -25.82 2.83 -0.50
C GLU A 195 -25.54 1.53 0.29
N LEU A 196 -24.37 1.41 0.93
CA LEU A 196 -24.02 0.24 1.73
C LEU A 196 -24.90 0.17 3.01
N PRO A 197 -25.44 -1.02 3.34
CA PRO A 197 -26.37 -1.15 4.46
C PRO A 197 -25.66 -1.09 5.82
N ASP A 198 -26.30 -0.44 6.78
CA ASP A 198 -25.93 -0.47 8.22
C ASP A 198 -24.46 -0.18 8.53
N VAL A 199 -23.84 0.75 7.79
CA VAL A 199 -22.45 1.19 8.01
C VAL A 199 -22.41 2.67 8.37
N THR A 200 -21.41 3.05 9.16
CA THR A 200 -21.09 4.46 9.41
C THR A 200 -19.91 4.85 8.52
N LEU A 201 -20.09 5.88 7.69
CA LEU A 201 -19.03 6.44 6.83
C LEU A 201 -18.48 7.70 7.47
N THR A 202 -17.17 7.77 7.73
CA THR A 202 -16.54 9.01 8.20
C THR A 202 -16.12 9.92 7.05
N GLY A 203 -15.96 9.39 5.84
CA GLY A 203 -15.24 10.06 4.77
C GLY A 203 -13.73 10.09 5.02
N GLN A 204 -13.04 11.02 4.35
CA GLN A 204 -11.61 11.24 4.56
C GLN A 204 -11.38 11.96 5.88
N VAL A 205 -10.42 11.46 6.66
CA VAL A 205 -10.04 12.00 7.98
C VAL A 205 -8.56 12.41 7.98
N SER A 206 -8.15 13.21 8.96
CA SER A 206 -6.72 13.51 9.21
C SER A 206 -5.98 12.29 9.78
N ASP A 207 -4.65 12.31 9.75
CA ASP A 207 -3.83 11.23 10.30
C ASP A 207 -4.02 11.09 11.82
N ASP A 208 -4.18 12.19 12.56
CA ASP A 208 -4.49 12.17 13.99
C ASP A 208 -5.86 11.55 14.28
N GLU A 209 -6.88 11.93 13.51
CA GLU A 209 -8.21 11.33 13.63
C GLU A 209 -8.20 9.84 13.27
N LEU A 210 -7.43 9.46 12.24
CA LEU A 210 -7.29 8.06 11.85
C LEU A 210 -6.64 7.24 12.96
N ALA A 211 -5.58 7.74 13.60
CA ALA A 211 -4.95 7.09 14.73
C ALA A 211 -5.92 6.93 15.92
N ALA A 212 -6.75 7.96 16.20
CA ALA A 212 -7.77 7.89 17.22
C ALA A 212 -8.90 6.91 16.87
N LEU A 213 -9.29 6.82 15.60
CA LEU A 213 -10.27 5.85 15.10
C LEU A 213 -9.76 4.41 15.22
N TYR A 214 -8.48 4.16 14.87
CA TYR A 214 -7.84 2.86 15.13
C TYR A 214 -7.84 2.57 16.62
N SER A 215 -7.32 3.49 17.44
CA SER A 215 -7.19 3.29 18.89
C SER A 215 -8.53 3.01 19.58
N GLY A 216 -9.62 3.61 19.10
CA GLY A 216 -10.97 3.43 19.62
C GLY A 216 -11.73 2.25 19.04
N ALA A 217 -11.27 1.63 17.96
CA ALA A 217 -11.91 0.47 17.34
C ALA A 217 -11.73 -0.80 18.18
N HIS A 218 -12.71 -1.70 18.18
CA HIS A 218 -12.57 -3.02 18.79
C HIS A 218 -11.56 -3.88 18.03
N ALA A 219 -11.66 -3.91 16.70
CA ALA A 219 -10.71 -4.53 15.79
C ALA A 219 -10.76 -3.87 14.40
N LEU A 220 -9.63 -3.93 13.68
CA LEU A 220 -9.63 -3.73 12.23
C LEU A 220 -10.05 -5.03 11.55
N VAL A 221 -11.03 -4.96 10.64
CA VAL A 221 -11.42 -6.06 9.75
C VAL A 221 -10.93 -5.80 8.34
N PHE A 222 -10.22 -6.76 7.74
CA PHE A 222 -9.54 -6.58 6.46
C PHE A 222 -9.98 -7.67 5.46
N PRO A 223 -11.06 -7.45 4.69
CA PRO A 223 -11.72 -8.46 3.88
C PRO A 223 -11.05 -8.75 2.53
N SER A 224 -9.95 -8.06 2.22
CA SER A 224 -9.29 -8.14 0.92
C SER A 224 -8.78 -9.54 0.59
N ASP A 225 -9.00 -9.97 -0.65
CA ASP A 225 -8.50 -11.23 -1.19
C ASP A 225 -7.14 -11.09 -1.90
N ASP A 226 -6.73 -9.87 -2.23
CA ASP A 226 -5.43 -9.56 -2.83
C ASP A 226 -4.95 -8.16 -2.44
N GLU A 227 -3.72 -8.08 -1.95
CA GLU A 227 -3.03 -6.85 -1.55
C GLU A 227 -1.55 -6.92 -1.90
N GLY A 228 -0.91 -5.75 -1.97
CA GLY A 228 0.54 -5.72 -2.10
C GLY A 228 1.27 -5.67 -0.77
N PHE A 229 0.66 -5.02 0.26
CA PHE A 229 1.23 -4.88 1.59
C PHE A 229 0.16 -4.85 2.70
N GLY A 230 -0.81 -3.93 2.59
CA GLY A 230 -1.85 -3.78 3.59
C GLY A 230 -1.49 -2.76 4.68
N LEU A 231 -1.02 -1.56 4.31
CA LEU A 231 -0.68 -0.47 5.26
C LEU A 231 -1.67 -0.29 6.40
N PRO A 232 -3.02 -0.28 6.19
CA PRO A 232 -3.97 -0.10 7.27
C PRO A 232 -3.85 -1.13 8.39
N SER A 233 -3.41 -2.36 8.08
CA SER A 233 -3.24 -3.40 9.10
C SER A 233 -2.03 -3.14 10.00
N VAL A 234 -0.94 -2.65 9.45
CA VAL A 234 0.26 -2.29 10.23
C VAL A 234 0.01 -1.04 11.07
N GLU A 235 -0.74 -0.07 10.52
CA GLU A 235 -1.17 1.14 11.23
C GLU A 235 -2.09 0.81 12.41
N ALA A 236 -3.04 -0.10 12.21
CA ALA A 236 -3.91 -0.58 13.28
C ALA A 236 -3.12 -1.20 14.43
N LEU A 237 -2.17 -2.11 14.12
CA LEU A 237 -1.28 -2.68 15.12
C LEU A 237 -0.46 -1.63 15.84
N ALA A 238 0.06 -0.61 15.13
CA ALA A 238 0.80 0.49 15.73
C ALA A 238 -0.05 1.33 16.70
N CYS A 239 -1.36 1.42 16.44
CA CYS A 239 -2.34 2.06 17.33
C CYS A 239 -2.89 1.10 18.43
N GLY A 240 -2.34 -0.09 18.57
CA GLY A 240 -2.76 -1.09 19.57
C GLY A 240 -4.10 -1.76 19.26
N THR A 241 -4.52 -1.76 17.97
CA THR A 241 -5.79 -2.33 17.53
C THR A 241 -5.58 -3.71 16.94
N PRO A 242 -6.29 -4.74 17.42
CA PRO A 242 -6.25 -6.08 16.86
C PRO A 242 -6.65 -6.08 15.36
N VAL A 243 -6.02 -6.96 14.60
CA VAL A 243 -6.31 -7.13 13.16
C VAL A 243 -6.88 -8.50 12.90
N VAL A 244 -8.01 -8.55 12.21
CA VAL A 244 -8.58 -9.77 11.64
C VAL A 244 -8.63 -9.58 10.13
N ALA A 245 -8.05 -10.50 9.39
CA ALA A 245 -7.89 -10.36 7.94
C ALA A 245 -8.30 -11.65 7.21
N CYS A 246 -8.75 -11.50 5.96
CA CYS A 246 -8.78 -12.63 5.05
C CYS A 246 -7.35 -13.09 4.72
N GLU A 247 -7.17 -14.40 4.51
CA GLU A 247 -5.85 -15.02 4.29
C GLU A 247 -5.29 -14.73 2.89
N ALA A 248 -5.14 -13.44 2.57
CA ALA A 248 -4.44 -13.01 1.37
C ALA A 248 -2.92 -13.20 1.53
N PRO A 249 -2.20 -13.70 0.51
CA PRO A 249 -0.79 -14.07 0.63
C PRO A 249 0.12 -12.94 1.15
N ALA A 250 -0.04 -11.72 0.66
CA ALA A 250 0.76 -10.59 1.11
C ALA A 250 0.43 -10.19 2.56
N LEU A 251 -0.84 -10.26 2.99
CA LEU A 251 -1.22 -9.99 4.37
C LEU A 251 -0.64 -11.06 5.32
N ARG A 252 -0.61 -12.32 4.89
CA ARG A 252 0.02 -13.40 5.66
C ARG A 252 1.52 -13.16 5.81
N GLU A 253 2.21 -12.73 4.75
CA GLU A 253 3.64 -12.38 4.78
C GLU A 253 3.91 -11.21 5.74
N VAL A 254 3.11 -10.14 5.67
CA VAL A 254 3.31 -8.90 6.44
C VAL A 254 2.97 -9.09 7.92
N LEU A 255 1.87 -9.74 8.23
CA LEU A 255 1.33 -9.81 9.58
C LEU A 255 1.79 -11.05 10.36
N GLY A 256 2.05 -12.18 9.66
CA GLY A 256 2.41 -13.43 10.33
C GLY A 256 1.40 -13.78 11.43
N ASP A 257 1.89 -14.02 12.64
CA ASP A 257 1.07 -14.36 13.81
C ASP A 257 0.49 -13.14 14.55
N ARG A 258 0.62 -11.93 13.99
CA ARG A 258 0.11 -10.68 14.58
C ARG A 258 -1.35 -10.42 14.26
N ALA A 259 -1.95 -11.20 13.40
CA ALA A 259 -3.35 -11.09 13.01
C ALA A 259 -4.07 -12.44 13.13
N THR A 260 -5.38 -12.37 13.35
CA THR A 260 -6.25 -13.54 13.16
C THR A 260 -6.63 -13.61 11.69
N PHE A 261 -6.50 -14.79 11.08
CA PHE A 261 -6.85 -15.01 9.68
C PHE A 261 -8.09 -15.87 9.54
N VAL A 262 -8.91 -15.54 8.54
CA VAL A 262 -10.07 -16.31 8.10
C VAL A 262 -9.95 -16.62 6.62
N GLU A 263 -10.70 -17.59 6.13
CA GLU A 263 -10.72 -17.91 4.70
C GLU A 263 -11.17 -16.72 3.84
N VAL A 264 -10.58 -16.60 2.66
CA VAL A 264 -10.96 -15.56 1.71
C VAL A 264 -12.43 -15.75 1.32
N GLY A 265 -13.22 -14.70 1.55
CA GLY A 265 -14.66 -14.72 1.24
C GLY A 265 -15.57 -15.04 2.42
N ASP A 266 -15.03 -15.51 3.53
CA ASP A 266 -15.80 -15.73 4.77
C ASP A 266 -15.99 -14.40 5.52
N MET A 267 -16.94 -13.57 5.05
CA MET A 267 -17.22 -12.27 5.65
C MET A 267 -17.88 -12.38 7.03
N GLU A 268 -18.70 -13.39 7.24
CA GLU A 268 -19.33 -13.63 8.54
C GLU A 268 -18.28 -14.06 9.58
N GLY A 269 -17.43 -15.04 9.25
CA GLY A 269 -16.32 -15.43 10.09
C GLY A 269 -15.34 -14.29 10.38
N LEU A 270 -15.08 -13.42 9.41
CA LEU A 270 -14.24 -12.22 9.58
C LEU A 270 -14.83 -11.26 10.63
N LEU A 271 -16.13 -10.96 10.52
CA LEU A 271 -16.83 -10.07 11.45
C LEU A 271 -17.00 -10.70 12.85
N GLU A 272 -17.27 -12.01 12.93
CA GLU A 272 -17.33 -12.72 14.21
C GLU A 272 -15.96 -12.79 14.91
N ALA A 273 -14.90 -13.10 14.18
CA ALA A 273 -13.54 -13.09 14.72
C ALA A 273 -13.15 -11.68 15.16
N GLY A 274 -13.52 -10.65 14.39
CA GLY A 274 -13.35 -9.25 14.75
C GLY A 274 -14.03 -8.90 16.07
N ALA A 275 -15.28 -9.33 16.26
CA ALA A 275 -16.04 -9.07 17.49
C ALA A 275 -15.51 -9.86 18.72
N ARG A 276 -14.71 -10.90 18.51
CA ARG A 276 -14.05 -11.70 19.57
C ARG A 276 -12.59 -11.32 19.79
N ALA A 277 -12.05 -10.38 19.02
CA ALA A 277 -10.65 -10.00 19.12
C ALA A 277 -10.30 -9.47 20.51
N LEU A 278 -9.14 -9.85 20.99
CA LEU A 278 -8.67 -9.48 22.34
C LEU A 278 -7.62 -8.37 22.27
N ARG A 279 -7.67 -7.47 23.23
CA ARG A 279 -6.65 -6.45 23.47
C ARG A 279 -5.74 -6.84 24.65
N PRO A 280 -4.48 -6.41 24.69
CA PRO A 280 -3.83 -5.58 23.67
C PRO A 280 -3.49 -6.35 22.40
N ALA A 281 -3.43 -5.64 21.27
CA ALA A 281 -2.92 -6.20 20.02
C ALA A 281 -1.40 -6.49 20.15
N PRO A 282 -0.87 -7.46 19.40
CA PRO A 282 0.57 -7.61 19.28
C PRO A 282 1.20 -6.37 18.62
N PRO A 283 2.49 -6.07 18.89
CA PRO A 283 3.16 -4.94 18.26
C PRO A 283 3.25 -5.11 16.73
N PRO A 284 3.29 -4.02 15.96
CA PRO A 284 3.49 -4.10 14.51
C PRO A 284 4.86 -4.73 14.19
N PRO A 285 5.09 -5.17 12.93
CA PRO A 285 6.43 -5.53 12.49
C PRO A 285 7.44 -4.41 12.77
N ALA A 286 8.66 -4.77 13.15
CA ALA A 286 9.72 -3.82 13.50
C ALA A 286 10.36 -3.17 12.27
N TRP A 287 9.56 -2.69 11.34
CA TRP A 287 9.98 -1.94 10.15
C TRP A 287 9.84 -0.45 10.39
N SER A 288 10.71 0.33 9.75
CA SER A 288 10.65 1.78 9.80
C SER A 288 10.84 2.40 8.42
N TRP A 289 10.27 3.58 8.21
CA TRP A 289 10.50 4.35 7.00
C TRP A 289 11.97 4.74 6.82
N ALA A 290 12.71 4.93 7.91
CA ALA A 290 14.15 5.17 7.86
C ALA A 290 14.92 3.96 7.32
N ASP A 291 14.53 2.72 7.69
CA ASP A 291 15.14 1.50 7.12
C ASP A 291 14.78 1.34 5.65
N ALA A 292 13.51 1.59 5.29
CA ALA A 292 13.05 1.57 3.91
C ALA A 292 13.82 2.59 3.06
N ALA A 293 14.04 3.80 3.57
CA ALA A 293 14.81 4.84 2.89
C ALA A 293 16.29 4.44 2.74
N ARG A 294 16.94 3.92 3.79
CA ARG A 294 18.32 3.41 3.69
C ARG A 294 18.45 2.28 2.67
N ALA A 295 17.47 1.38 2.61
CA ALA A 295 17.42 0.34 1.58
C ALA A 295 17.24 0.94 0.18
N THR A 296 16.38 1.94 0.03
CA THR A 296 16.15 2.66 -1.23
C THR A 296 17.41 3.38 -1.72
N TRP A 297 18.19 4.01 -0.83
CA TRP A 297 19.48 4.60 -1.17
C TRP A 297 20.46 3.55 -1.74
N ARG A 298 20.51 2.34 -1.18
CA ARG A 298 21.31 1.23 -1.74
C ARG A 298 20.83 0.82 -3.13
N VAL A 299 19.53 0.80 -3.37
CA VAL A 299 18.96 0.55 -4.70
C VAL A 299 19.38 1.63 -5.71
N TYR A 300 19.38 2.91 -5.31
CA TYR A 300 19.88 4.00 -6.17
C TYR A 300 21.35 3.81 -6.52
N ALA A 301 22.20 3.51 -5.55
CA ALA A 301 23.62 3.25 -5.79
C ALA A 301 23.83 2.08 -6.75
N ALA A 302 23.09 0.99 -6.59
CA ALA A 302 23.12 -0.16 -7.48
C ALA A 302 22.64 0.17 -8.91
N ALA A 303 21.59 1.00 -9.05
CA ALA A 303 21.09 1.43 -10.35
C ALA A 303 22.12 2.30 -11.11
N ILE A 304 22.77 3.24 -10.40
CA ILE A 304 23.80 4.12 -10.95
C ILE A 304 25.03 3.31 -11.41
N ALA A 305 25.51 2.37 -10.55
CA ALA A 305 26.70 1.57 -10.87
C ALA A 305 26.54 0.68 -12.12
N GLN A 306 25.33 0.21 -12.40
CA GLN A 306 25.06 -0.65 -13.57
C GLN A 306 24.83 0.12 -14.88
N SER A 307 24.69 1.42 -14.84
CA SER A 307 24.46 2.24 -16.04
C SER A 307 25.72 2.50 -16.90
N HIS A 308 26.85 1.92 -16.56
CA HIS A 308 28.09 1.88 -17.35
C HIS A 308 28.53 0.42 -17.52
N PRO A 309 28.33 -0.26 -18.62
CA PRO A 309 28.29 0.00 -20.05
C PRO A 309 27.01 -0.50 -20.76
N VAL A 310 26.85 -0.11 -22.03
CA VAL A 310 25.81 -0.58 -22.94
C VAL A 310 25.86 -2.12 -23.05
N SER A 311 24.98 -2.80 -22.32
CA SER A 311 24.75 -4.24 -22.46
C SER A 311 23.37 -4.45 -23.10
N THR A 312 23.32 -5.35 -24.06
CA THR A 312 22.17 -5.79 -24.84
C THR A 312 20.98 -6.20 -23.94
N ARG A 313 20.11 -5.25 -23.66
CA ARG A 313 18.85 -5.54 -22.97
C ARG A 313 17.96 -6.36 -23.89
N ARG A 314 17.48 -7.51 -23.41
CA ARG A 314 16.45 -8.31 -24.08
C ARG A 314 15.27 -7.43 -24.48
N ALA A 315 14.73 -7.64 -25.68
CA ALA A 315 13.51 -6.93 -26.08
C ALA A 315 12.38 -7.23 -25.07
N PRO A 316 11.66 -6.20 -24.60
CA PRO A 316 10.58 -6.39 -23.64
C PRO A 316 9.48 -7.27 -24.24
N ARG A 317 8.99 -8.23 -23.47
CA ARG A 317 7.88 -9.10 -23.84
C ARG A 317 6.58 -8.56 -23.25
N LEU A 318 5.48 -8.77 -23.95
CA LEU A 318 4.17 -8.53 -23.35
C LEU A 318 3.97 -9.46 -22.15
N PRO A 319 3.26 -9.02 -21.09
CA PRO A 319 2.98 -9.85 -19.92
C PRO A 319 2.40 -11.21 -20.30
N ARG A 320 2.86 -12.28 -19.63
CA ARG A 320 2.33 -13.63 -19.83
C ARG A 320 0.87 -13.67 -19.40
N GLY A 321 -0.02 -14.05 -20.30
CA GLY A 321 -1.48 -14.07 -20.09
C GLY A 321 -2.25 -13.23 -21.09
N ALA A 322 -1.57 -12.63 -22.07
CA ALA A 322 -2.20 -11.84 -23.13
C ALA A 322 -2.84 -12.68 -24.25
N PHE A 323 -2.92 -14.03 -24.10
CA PHE A 323 -3.56 -14.95 -25.06
C PHE A 323 -4.55 -15.87 -24.37
#